data_1ad3c5f4e10c0827ae63bc19b2b39d59
#
_entry.id   1ad3c5f4e10c0827ae63bc19b2b39d59
#
_cell.length_a   1.000
_cell.length_b   1.000
_cell.length_c   1.000
_cell.angle_alpha   90.00
_cell.angle_beta   90.00
_cell.angle_gamma   90.00
#
_symmetry.space_group_name_H-M   'P 1'
#
loop_
_entity.id
_entity.type
_entity.pdbx_description
1 polymer ?
#
loop_
_entity_poly.entity_id
_entity_poly.type
_entity_poly.pdbx_seq_one_letter_code
_entity_poly.pdbx_strand_id
1 'polypeptide(L)'
;MNRIPLLEMPGYRYCEFLLILNPHEELRNKIIHVKNEFATKFHSSGSGGKPHITLVKFTVWEMMEEKIANSVKMVAMAMPPFKVLLKDYGSFPSHTICINVDTKVAIRNLIKELRVAGKLMKSPDGGSAFQRNFIPVSSSR
;
A
#
# COMPACT_ATOMS: atom_id res chain seq x y z
N MET A 1 3.88 -41.69 8.95
CA MET A 1 4.45 -40.77 7.97
C MET A 1 3.93 -39.35 8.23
N ASN A 2 4.79 -38.47 8.73
CA ASN A 2 4.39 -37.11 9.02
C ASN A 2 4.24 -36.34 7.71
N ARG A 3 3.00 -36.04 7.35
CA ARG A 3 2.75 -35.14 6.23
C ARG A 3 2.87 -33.70 6.70
N ILE A 4 3.78 -32.95 6.10
CA ILE A 4 3.82 -31.52 6.30
C ILE A 4 2.53 -30.94 5.71
N PRO A 5 1.74 -30.19 6.51
CA PRO A 5 0.54 -29.55 5.95
C PRO A 5 0.89 -28.72 4.72
N LEU A 6 0.05 -28.75 3.72
CA LEU A 6 0.25 -28.01 2.46
C LEU A 6 0.55 -26.52 2.72
N LEU A 7 -0.07 -25.96 3.76
CA LEU A 7 0.10 -24.57 4.17
C LEU A 7 1.51 -24.24 4.71
N GLU A 8 2.27 -25.27 5.10
CA GLU A 8 3.64 -25.12 5.61
C GLU A 8 4.70 -25.34 4.53
N MET A 9 4.30 -25.76 3.35
CA MET A 9 5.22 -25.95 2.23
C MET A 9 5.63 -24.59 1.66
N PRO A 10 6.92 -24.38 1.30
CA PRO A 10 7.34 -23.16 0.65
C PRO A 10 6.51 -22.86 -0.61
N GLY A 11 6.04 -21.62 -0.73
CA GLY A 11 5.22 -21.18 -1.85
C GLY A 11 3.73 -21.47 -1.73
N TYR A 12 3.30 -22.30 -0.79
CA TYR A 12 1.90 -22.71 -0.61
C TYR A 12 1.21 -22.04 0.56
N ARG A 13 1.73 -20.91 1.02
CA ARG A 13 1.06 -20.07 2.02
C ARG A 13 0.30 -18.95 1.33
N TYR A 14 -0.90 -18.65 1.83
CA TYR A 14 -1.58 -17.43 1.48
C TYR A 14 -0.93 -16.27 2.22
N CYS A 15 -0.47 -15.28 1.46
CA CYS A 15 0.14 -14.09 2.00
C CYS A 15 -0.62 -12.86 1.54
N GLU A 16 -0.79 -11.92 2.45
CA GLU A 16 -1.31 -10.61 2.12
C GLU A 16 -0.15 -9.72 1.67
N PHE A 17 -0.31 -9.13 0.50
CA PHE A 17 0.66 -8.21 -0.08
C PHE A 17 0.06 -6.84 -0.27
N LEU A 18 0.89 -5.84 -0.12
CA LEU A 18 0.56 -4.45 -0.42
C LEU A 18 1.48 -3.96 -1.53
N LEU A 19 0.89 -3.40 -2.57
CA LEU A 19 1.63 -2.63 -3.55
C LEU A 19 1.54 -1.16 -3.15
N ILE A 20 2.67 -0.56 -2.90
CA ILE A 20 2.74 0.79 -2.32
C ILE A 20 3.59 1.73 -3.17
N LEU A 21 3.27 3.03 -3.06
CA LEU A 21 4.20 4.09 -3.43
C LEU A 21 4.97 4.48 -2.18
N ASN A 22 6.29 4.35 -2.26
CA ASN A 22 7.17 4.63 -1.13
C ASN A 22 7.75 6.04 -1.29
N PRO A 23 7.52 6.95 -0.33
CA PRO A 23 8.11 8.29 -0.41
C PRO A 23 9.63 8.23 -0.28
N HIS A 24 10.32 9.20 -0.87
CA HIS A 24 11.76 9.32 -0.69
C HIS A 24 12.07 9.69 0.79
N GLU A 25 13.31 9.47 1.19
CA GLU A 25 13.72 9.53 2.59
C GLU A 25 13.39 10.87 3.27
N GLU A 26 13.67 11.97 2.61
CA GLU A 26 13.40 13.30 3.15
C GLU A 26 11.92 13.53 3.47
N LEU A 27 11.05 13.18 2.52
CA LEU A 27 9.61 13.29 2.71
C LEU A 27 9.12 12.31 3.77
N ARG A 28 9.64 11.11 3.79
CA ARG A 28 9.31 10.10 4.81
C ARG A 28 9.61 10.62 6.20
N ASN A 29 10.78 11.23 6.40
CA ASN A 29 11.17 11.78 7.70
C ASN A 29 10.26 12.92 8.13
N LYS A 30 9.84 13.78 7.20
CA LYS A 30 8.87 14.84 7.48
C LYS A 30 7.53 14.28 7.94
N ILE A 31 7.05 13.23 7.27
CA ILE A 31 5.78 12.58 7.63
C ILE A 31 5.89 11.90 9.00
N ILE A 32 7.00 11.24 9.28
CA ILE A 32 7.25 10.60 10.58
C ILE A 32 7.24 11.66 11.69
N HIS A 33 7.85 12.80 11.44
CA HIS A 33 7.84 13.92 12.39
C HIS A 33 6.42 14.40 12.68
N VAL A 34 5.60 14.57 11.66
CA VAL A 34 4.19 14.95 11.81
C VAL A 34 3.43 13.88 12.60
N LYS A 35 3.64 12.59 12.31
CA LYS A 35 3.02 11.49 13.06
C LYS A 35 3.36 11.56 14.55
N ASN A 36 4.61 11.80 14.87
CA ASN A 36 5.08 11.90 16.26
C ASN A 36 4.48 13.12 16.97
N GLU A 37 4.37 14.26 16.29
CA GLU A 37 3.72 15.44 16.83
C GLU A 37 2.24 15.16 17.16
N PHE A 38 1.51 14.51 16.26
CA PHE A 38 0.13 14.13 16.50
C PHE A 38 -0.01 13.17 17.67
N ALA A 39 0.85 12.17 17.75
CA ALA A 39 0.83 11.20 18.84
C ALA A 39 1.06 11.89 20.20
N THR A 40 1.99 12.81 20.27
CA THR A 40 2.32 13.55 21.49
C THR A 40 1.23 14.56 21.86
N LYS A 41 0.76 15.34 20.89
CA LYS A 41 -0.17 16.44 21.13
C LYS A 41 -1.58 15.97 21.47
N PHE A 42 -2.03 14.90 20.85
CA PHE A 42 -3.41 14.40 20.99
C PHE A 42 -3.50 13.08 21.76
N HIS A 43 -2.41 12.62 22.34
CA HIS A 43 -2.33 11.32 23.04
C HIS A 43 -2.91 10.16 22.23
N SER A 44 -2.82 10.28 20.89
CA SER A 44 -3.32 9.24 20.00
C SER A 44 -2.23 8.20 19.74
N SER A 45 -2.65 6.96 19.53
CA SER A 45 -1.74 5.95 18.99
C SER A 45 -1.43 6.32 17.55
N GLY A 46 -0.16 6.51 17.21
CA GLY A 46 0.25 6.68 15.84
C GLY A 46 -0.08 5.43 15.01
N SER A 47 -0.35 5.62 13.73
CA SER A 47 -0.43 4.48 12.84
C SER A 47 0.94 3.81 12.77
N GLY A 48 1.02 2.54 13.11
CA GLY A 48 2.26 1.78 12.99
C GLY A 48 2.73 1.69 11.55
N GLY A 49 4.03 1.54 11.36
CA GLY A 49 4.61 1.33 10.05
C GLY A 49 5.12 2.59 9.36
N LYS A 50 5.85 2.37 8.27
CA LYS A 50 6.44 3.44 7.47
C LYS A 50 5.40 4.14 6.61
N PRO A 51 5.50 5.47 6.45
CA PRO A 51 4.57 6.20 5.58
C PRO A 51 4.60 5.68 4.14
N HIS A 52 3.42 5.44 3.57
CA HIS A 52 3.29 5.00 2.19
C HIS A 52 1.88 5.26 1.67
N ILE A 53 1.75 5.28 0.35
CA ILE A 53 0.45 5.30 -0.31
C ILE A 53 0.16 3.88 -0.79
N THR A 54 -0.92 3.28 -0.31
CA THR A 54 -1.32 1.95 -0.76
C THR A 54 -2.06 2.06 -2.09
N LEU A 55 -1.53 1.40 -3.11
CA LEU A 55 -2.16 1.31 -4.43
C LEU A 55 -3.13 0.15 -4.50
N VAL A 56 -2.69 -1.02 -4.04
CA VAL A 56 -3.53 -2.22 -4.06
C VAL A 56 -3.14 -3.15 -2.91
N LYS A 57 -4.16 -3.78 -2.35
CA LYS A 57 -4.02 -4.83 -1.33
C LYS A 57 -4.60 -6.12 -1.89
N PHE A 58 -3.87 -7.21 -1.79
CA PHE A 58 -4.30 -8.48 -2.32
C PHE A 58 -3.71 -9.65 -1.52
N THR A 59 -4.41 -10.79 -1.57
CA THR A 59 -3.98 -12.02 -0.92
C THR A 59 -3.83 -13.10 -1.98
N VAL A 60 -2.64 -13.63 -2.11
CA VAL A 60 -2.33 -14.69 -3.09
C VAL A 60 -1.36 -15.70 -2.48
N TRP A 61 -1.15 -16.79 -3.18
CA TRP A 61 -0.11 -17.74 -2.83
C TRP A 61 1.27 -17.10 -2.88
N GLU A 62 2.10 -17.38 -1.91
CA GLU A 62 3.46 -16.86 -1.81
C GLU A 62 4.26 -17.08 -3.10
N MET A 63 4.06 -18.21 -3.77
CA MET A 63 4.73 -18.54 -5.04
C MET A 63 4.41 -17.53 -6.16
N MET A 64 3.35 -16.77 -6.06
CA MET A 64 2.97 -15.77 -7.05
C MET A 64 3.74 -14.46 -6.91
N GLU A 65 4.43 -14.25 -5.80
CA GLU A 65 5.13 -12.99 -5.50
C GLU A 65 6.09 -12.57 -6.61
N GLU A 66 6.93 -13.49 -7.06
CA GLU A 66 7.92 -13.19 -8.10
C GLU A 66 7.29 -12.80 -9.43
N LYS A 67 6.26 -13.52 -9.85
CA LYS A 67 5.52 -13.21 -11.08
C LYS A 67 4.86 -11.84 -11.02
N ILE A 68 4.24 -11.53 -9.89
CA ILE A 68 3.58 -10.24 -9.66
C ILE A 68 4.63 -9.12 -9.64
N ALA A 69 5.74 -9.32 -8.92
CA ALA A 69 6.81 -8.34 -8.85
C ALA A 69 7.40 -8.04 -10.23
N ASN A 70 7.63 -9.06 -11.05
CA ASN A 70 8.13 -8.89 -12.41
C ASN A 70 7.14 -8.13 -13.30
N SER A 71 5.86 -8.45 -13.21
CA SER A 71 4.82 -7.75 -13.98
C SER A 71 4.70 -6.29 -13.57
N VAL A 72 4.73 -6.00 -12.28
CA VAL A 72 4.71 -4.63 -11.74
C VAL A 72 5.95 -3.86 -12.19
N LYS A 73 7.12 -4.50 -12.15
CA LYS A 73 8.38 -3.89 -12.60
C LYS A 73 8.32 -3.48 -14.07
N MET A 74 7.76 -4.32 -14.92
CA MET A 74 7.62 -4.00 -16.33
C MET A 74 6.72 -2.79 -16.57
N VAL A 75 5.61 -2.71 -15.85
CA VAL A 75 4.72 -1.54 -15.88
C VAL A 75 5.45 -0.28 -15.42
N ALA A 76 6.16 -0.38 -14.30
CA ALA A 76 6.90 0.75 -13.74
C ALA A 76 7.99 1.27 -14.69
N MET A 77 8.68 0.37 -15.37
CA MET A 77 9.73 0.74 -16.35
C MET A 77 9.18 1.44 -17.59
N ALA A 78 7.93 1.17 -17.96
CA ALA A 78 7.28 1.76 -19.12
C ALA A 78 6.63 3.12 -18.81
N MET A 79 6.48 3.47 -17.55
CA MET A 79 5.84 4.73 -17.15
C MET A 79 6.86 5.83 -16.91
N PRO A 80 6.59 7.06 -17.41
CA PRO A 80 7.43 8.20 -17.06
C PRO A 80 7.27 8.55 -15.59
N PRO A 81 8.32 9.07 -14.94
CA PRO A 81 8.19 9.53 -13.56
C PRO A 81 7.21 10.70 -13.45
N PHE A 82 6.51 10.78 -12.34
CA PHE A 82 5.60 11.89 -12.06
C PHE A 82 5.74 12.34 -10.60
N LYS A 83 5.37 13.59 -10.35
CA LYS A 83 5.38 14.16 -9.01
C LYS A 83 4.07 13.85 -8.29
N VAL A 84 4.18 13.49 -7.03
CA VAL A 84 3.03 13.30 -6.15
C VAL A 84 2.99 14.45 -5.15
N LEU A 85 1.90 15.21 -5.16
CA LEU A 85 1.68 16.32 -4.25
C LEU A 85 0.80 15.87 -3.09
N LEU A 86 1.28 16.11 -1.88
CA LEU A 86 0.52 15.91 -0.65
C LEU A 86 -0.01 17.28 -0.21
N LYS A 87 -1.29 17.35 0.11
CA LYS A 87 -1.93 18.61 0.48
C LYS A 87 -3.02 18.38 1.51
N ASP A 88 -2.93 19.11 2.61
CA ASP A 88 -3.94 19.16 3.66
C ASP A 88 -4.15 17.82 4.40
N TYR A 89 -4.87 17.89 5.49
CA TYR A 89 -5.26 16.76 6.31
C TYR A 89 -6.73 16.45 6.08
N GLY A 90 -7.07 15.19 6.20
CA GLY A 90 -8.44 14.74 6.15
C GLY A 90 -8.73 13.82 7.33
N SER A 91 -9.99 13.59 7.61
CA SER A 91 -10.42 12.64 8.62
C SER A 91 -11.47 11.69 8.06
N PHE A 92 -11.41 10.46 8.50
CA PHE A 92 -12.41 9.45 8.17
C PHE A 92 -13.36 9.22 9.35
N PRO A 93 -14.58 8.74 9.11
CA PRO A 93 -15.52 8.39 10.17
C PRO A 93 -14.98 7.40 11.20
N SER A 94 -13.96 6.64 10.86
CA SER A 94 -13.25 5.70 11.75
C SER A 94 -12.24 6.37 12.68
N HIS A 95 -12.28 7.69 12.83
CA HIS A 95 -11.34 8.48 13.64
C HIS A 95 -9.88 8.37 13.18
N THR A 96 -9.68 8.17 11.90
CA THR A 96 -8.35 8.17 11.29
C THR A 96 -8.05 9.52 10.68
N ILE A 97 -6.92 10.11 11.06
CA ILE A 97 -6.42 11.34 10.43
C ILE A 97 -5.42 10.93 9.36
N CYS A 98 -5.50 11.56 8.21
CA CYS A 98 -4.64 11.25 7.07
C CYS A 98 -4.13 12.52 6.39
N ILE A 99 -3.06 12.35 5.63
CA ILE A 99 -2.58 13.38 4.70
C ILE A 99 -3.18 13.07 3.32
N ASN A 100 -3.84 14.04 2.74
CA ASN A 100 -4.46 13.87 1.44
C ASN A 100 -3.42 13.89 0.32
N VAL A 101 -3.64 13.05 -0.68
CA VAL A 101 -2.86 13.05 -1.91
C VAL A 101 -3.63 13.86 -2.96
N ASP A 102 -3.06 14.98 -3.38
CA ASP A 102 -3.69 15.88 -4.35
C ASP A 102 -3.53 15.37 -5.79
N THR A 103 -2.45 14.67 -6.07
CA THR A 103 -2.16 14.09 -7.40
C THR A 103 -3.00 12.86 -7.65
N LYS A 104 -4.19 13.05 -8.22
CA LYS A 104 -5.14 11.95 -8.43
C LYS A 104 -5.03 11.33 -9.82
N VAL A 105 -4.85 12.16 -10.85
CA VAL A 105 -4.85 11.70 -12.24
C VAL A 105 -3.68 10.78 -12.54
N ALA A 106 -2.47 11.18 -12.17
CA ALA A 106 -1.26 10.38 -12.42
C ALA A 106 -1.30 9.05 -11.67
N ILE A 107 -1.76 9.04 -10.42
CA ILE A 107 -1.92 7.80 -9.64
C ILE A 107 -3.00 6.91 -10.24
N ARG A 108 -4.10 7.49 -10.68
CA ARG A 108 -5.17 6.74 -11.34
C ARG A 108 -4.69 6.09 -12.64
N ASN A 109 -3.89 6.81 -13.42
CA ASN A 109 -3.28 6.28 -14.64
C ASN A 109 -2.31 5.14 -14.32
N LEU A 110 -1.51 5.28 -13.26
CA LEU A 110 -0.62 4.21 -12.81
C LEU A 110 -1.42 2.96 -12.42
N ILE A 111 -2.49 3.11 -11.65
CA ILE A 111 -3.36 2.00 -11.27
C ILE A 111 -3.99 1.34 -12.51
N LYS A 112 -4.38 2.13 -13.50
CA LYS A 112 -4.92 1.61 -14.74
C LYS A 112 -3.92 0.74 -15.50
N GLU A 113 -2.66 1.19 -15.58
CA GLU A 113 -1.60 0.41 -16.20
C GLU A 113 -1.25 -0.86 -15.39
N LEU A 114 -1.37 -0.79 -14.07
CA LEU A 114 -1.15 -1.94 -13.19
C LEU A 114 -2.23 -3.02 -13.30
N ARG A 115 -3.36 -2.74 -13.93
CA ARG A 115 -4.41 -3.74 -14.15
C ARG A 115 -3.94 -4.95 -14.96
N VAL A 116 -2.90 -4.80 -15.76
CA VAL A 116 -2.27 -5.92 -16.45
C VAL A 116 -1.74 -6.94 -15.45
N ALA A 117 -1.12 -6.46 -14.37
CA ALA A 117 -0.67 -7.30 -13.26
C ALA A 117 -1.84 -7.73 -12.34
N GLY A 118 -2.95 -7.02 -12.41
CA GLY A 118 -4.13 -7.26 -11.56
C GLY A 118 -4.72 -8.65 -11.71
N LYS A 119 -4.56 -9.28 -12.86
CA LYS A 119 -5.01 -10.66 -13.06
C LYS A 119 -4.27 -11.65 -12.18
N LEU A 120 -3.00 -11.39 -11.90
CA LEU A 120 -2.18 -12.21 -11.02
C LEU A 120 -2.47 -11.94 -9.53
N MET A 121 -3.07 -10.81 -9.23
CA MET A 121 -3.38 -10.35 -7.87
C MET A 121 -4.75 -10.81 -7.37
N LYS A 122 -5.53 -11.51 -8.19
CA LYS A 122 -6.84 -12.01 -7.78
C LYS A 122 -6.68 -13.11 -6.75
N SER A 123 -7.28 -12.92 -5.58
CA SER A 123 -7.40 -13.98 -4.61
C SER A 123 -8.39 -15.04 -5.12
N PRO A 124 -8.34 -16.27 -4.62
CA PRO A 124 -9.36 -17.28 -4.93
C PRO A 124 -10.78 -16.82 -4.59
N ASP A 125 -10.92 -15.89 -3.66
CA ASP A 125 -12.20 -15.32 -3.26
C ASP A 125 -12.65 -14.15 -4.15
N GLY A 126 -11.88 -13.84 -5.18
CA GLY A 126 -12.26 -12.88 -6.22
C GLY A 126 -11.97 -11.40 -5.91
N GLY A 127 -11.32 -11.09 -4.80
CA GLY A 127 -11.12 -9.71 -4.38
C GLY A 127 -9.69 -9.19 -4.48
N SER A 128 -9.48 -8.14 -5.25
CA SER A 128 -8.35 -7.25 -5.09
C SER A 128 -8.90 -5.83 -4.88
N ALA A 129 -8.41 -5.15 -3.84
CA ALA A 129 -8.86 -3.79 -3.56
C ALA A 129 -7.81 -2.79 -4.05
N PHE A 130 -8.13 -2.09 -5.14
CA PHE A 130 -7.34 -0.95 -5.60
C PHE A 130 -7.82 0.27 -4.84
N GLN A 131 -7.00 0.78 -3.93
CA GLN A 131 -7.31 2.05 -3.30
C GLN A 131 -6.24 2.63 -2.41
N ARG A 132 -6.13 3.88 -2.38
CA ARG A 132 -6.12 4.89 -1.31
C ARG A 132 -5.21 6.05 -1.65
N ASN A 133 -5.84 7.19 -1.89
CA ASN A 133 -5.13 8.45 -2.15
C ASN A 133 -4.89 9.20 -0.84
N PHE A 134 -4.31 8.52 0.16
CA PHE A 134 -3.97 9.17 1.43
C PHE A 134 -2.89 8.41 2.19
N ILE A 135 -2.22 9.11 3.09
CA ILE A 135 -1.24 8.54 4.01
C ILE A 135 -1.81 8.63 5.43
N PRO A 136 -2.05 7.52 6.14
CA PRO A 136 -2.51 7.56 7.52
C PRO A 136 -1.48 8.22 8.44
N VAL A 137 -1.92 9.14 9.29
CA VAL A 137 -1.07 9.83 10.27
C VAL A 137 -1.37 9.33 11.67
N SER A 138 -2.64 9.18 12.01
CA SER A 138 -3.06 8.64 13.30
C SER A 138 -4.37 7.87 13.16
N SER A 139 -4.53 6.85 13.97
CA SER A 139 -5.82 6.21 14.15
C SER A 139 -6.14 6.18 15.64
N SER A 140 -7.35 6.56 16.01
CA SER A 140 -7.84 6.35 17.36
C SER A 140 -8.56 5.00 17.42
N ARG A 141 -8.31 4.29 18.45
CA ARG A 141 -9.04 3.07 18.73
C ARG A 141 -10.36 3.40 19.43
#